data_ce65d233a39d86fd92f5480083064112
#
_entry.id   ce65d233a39d86fd92f5480083064112
#
_cell.length_a   1.000
_cell.length_b   1.000
_cell.length_c   1.000
_cell.angle_alpha   90.00
_cell.angle_beta   90.00
_cell.angle_gamma   90.00
#
_symmetry.space_group_name_H-M   'P 1'
#
loop_
_entity.id
_entity.type
_entity.pdbx_description
1 polymer ?
#
loop_
_entity_poly.entity_id
_entity_poly.type
_entity_poly.pdbx_seq_one_letter_code
_entity_poly.pdbx_strand_id
1 'polypeptide(L)'
;MEKGLAIITGADGGMGQVITAALAKEGYPVIMACLDPEKAVPVCTWIQQETGNTQIEVREINLASLSSVNNFTGQLLKEGRPVSLLMNNAGILTTPVRKTEDGLETIVSVNYVAPYMLTRQLLPLMQPGCRIVNTVSCTYAIGRIEPDFFEKGRNGRFFRIPVYSNTKLALLLFTQEFAERLQDKDITINASDPGIVSTNMITMQAWFDPLTDILFRPFIKTPAQGAATAIHLALSDEAKDRNGCCYANCKKRNVSKRIWHHAQQKQLWDDTEILLRQKGIRF
;
A
#
# COMPACT_ATOMS: atom_id res chain seq x y z
N MET A 1 19.62 -19.23 -2.26
CA MET A 1 19.07 -18.80 -0.96
C MET A 1 17.57 -18.98 -0.99
N GLU A 2 17.00 -19.49 0.08
CA GLU A 2 15.56 -19.62 0.23
C GLU A 2 14.92 -18.23 0.27
N LYS A 3 13.81 -18.04 -0.48
CA LYS A 3 13.11 -16.77 -0.51
C LYS A 3 12.35 -16.56 0.81
N GLY A 4 12.53 -15.41 1.44
CA GLY A 4 11.72 -15.02 2.61
C GLY A 4 10.28 -14.66 2.22
N LEU A 5 9.46 -14.36 3.20
CA LEU A 5 8.05 -14.02 3.03
C LEU A 5 7.83 -12.83 2.09
N ALA A 6 6.80 -12.95 1.25
CA ALA A 6 6.16 -11.84 0.58
C ALA A 6 4.81 -11.56 1.27
N ILE A 7 4.61 -10.35 1.76
CA ILE A 7 3.36 -9.93 2.42
C ILE A 7 2.66 -8.92 1.52
N ILE A 8 1.40 -9.17 1.16
CA ILE A 8 0.61 -8.32 0.28
C ILE A 8 -0.67 -7.91 0.99
N THR A 9 -0.88 -6.61 1.22
CA THR A 9 -2.14 -6.10 1.74
C THR A 9 -3.19 -5.95 0.64
N GLY A 10 -4.46 -6.31 0.93
CA GLY A 10 -5.54 -6.33 -0.07
C GLY A 10 -5.25 -7.29 -1.22
N ALA A 11 -4.69 -8.45 -0.89
CA ALA A 11 -4.25 -9.46 -1.85
C ALA A 11 -5.39 -10.13 -2.62
N ASP A 12 -6.61 -10.07 -2.09
CA ASP A 12 -7.86 -10.55 -2.71
C ASP A 12 -8.48 -9.56 -3.70
N GLY A 13 -8.02 -8.30 -3.73
CA GLY A 13 -8.47 -7.29 -4.68
C GLY A 13 -7.87 -7.43 -6.08
N GLY A 14 -8.41 -6.72 -7.08
CA GLY A 14 -8.03 -6.89 -8.50
C GLY A 14 -6.52 -6.85 -8.76
N MET A 15 -5.81 -5.77 -8.35
CA MET A 15 -4.34 -5.72 -8.49
C MET A 15 -3.64 -6.68 -7.53
N GLY A 16 -4.18 -6.83 -6.31
CA GLY A 16 -3.60 -7.70 -5.29
C GLY A 16 -3.50 -9.15 -5.73
N GLN A 17 -4.54 -9.68 -6.39
CA GLN A 17 -4.53 -11.03 -6.95
C GLN A 17 -3.41 -11.21 -7.99
N VAL A 18 -3.24 -10.23 -8.87
CA VAL A 18 -2.20 -10.27 -9.91
C VAL A 18 -0.80 -10.21 -9.31
N ILE A 19 -0.60 -9.34 -8.31
CA ILE A 19 0.67 -9.25 -7.58
C ILE A 19 0.95 -10.57 -6.86
N THR A 20 -0.03 -11.11 -6.14
CA THR A 20 0.08 -12.38 -5.42
C THR A 20 0.46 -13.53 -6.36
N ALA A 21 -0.24 -13.66 -7.48
CA ALA A 21 0.05 -14.71 -8.46
C ALA A 21 1.46 -14.57 -9.06
N ALA A 22 1.91 -13.35 -9.35
CA ALA A 22 3.25 -13.11 -9.86
C ALA A 22 4.34 -13.50 -8.86
N LEU A 23 4.18 -13.13 -7.57
CA LEU A 23 5.15 -13.48 -6.53
C LEU A 23 5.13 -14.98 -6.20
N ALA A 24 3.94 -15.59 -6.20
CA ALA A 24 3.78 -17.03 -6.02
C ALA A 24 4.46 -17.83 -7.14
N LYS A 25 4.30 -17.40 -8.39
CA LYS A 25 4.95 -18.01 -9.56
C LYS A 25 6.48 -17.94 -9.48
N GLU A 26 7.01 -16.88 -8.88
CA GLU A 26 8.44 -16.75 -8.59
C GLU A 26 8.88 -17.59 -7.39
N GLY A 27 7.99 -18.36 -6.76
CA GLY A 27 8.31 -19.26 -5.64
C GLY A 27 8.48 -18.58 -4.30
N TYR A 28 7.92 -17.38 -4.10
CA TYR A 28 7.87 -16.79 -2.76
C TYR A 28 6.82 -17.48 -1.89
N PRO A 29 7.12 -17.76 -0.61
CA PRO A 29 6.07 -17.98 0.37
C PRO A 29 5.27 -16.67 0.52
N VAL A 30 3.94 -16.73 0.44
CA VAL A 30 3.10 -15.53 0.37
C VAL A 30 2.10 -15.48 1.53
N ILE A 31 1.99 -14.32 2.17
CA ILE A 31 0.89 -13.97 3.05
C ILE A 31 -0.05 -13.01 2.31
N MET A 32 -1.25 -13.48 2.02
CA MET A 32 -2.37 -12.67 1.56
C MET A 32 -3.02 -12.01 2.77
N ALA A 33 -2.63 -10.75 3.06
CA ALA A 33 -3.16 -9.97 4.17
C ALA A 33 -4.46 -9.26 3.71
N CYS A 34 -5.61 -9.78 4.14
CA CYS A 34 -6.94 -9.41 3.65
C CYS A 34 -7.88 -9.01 4.78
N LEU A 35 -8.85 -8.14 4.49
CA LEU A 35 -9.86 -7.72 5.46
C LEU A 35 -10.87 -8.84 5.75
N ASP A 36 -11.19 -9.65 4.75
CA ASP A 36 -12.20 -10.70 4.79
C ASP A 36 -11.56 -12.02 4.31
N PRO A 37 -11.11 -12.88 5.25
CA PRO A 37 -10.47 -14.14 4.90
C PRO A 37 -11.39 -15.08 4.12
N GLU A 38 -12.69 -15.08 4.38
CA GLU A 38 -13.65 -15.97 3.73
C GLU A 38 -13.70 -15.67 2.22
N LYS A 39 -13.67 -14.39 1.85
CA LYS A 39 -13.60 -13.96 0.44
C LYS A 39 -12.22 -14.20 -0.18
N ALA A 40 -11.17 -14.16 0.61
CA ALA A 40 -9.81 -14.34 0.12
C ALA A 40 -9.43 -15.81 -0.13
N VAL A 41 -10.00 -16.76 0.61
CA VAL A 41 -9.70 -18.20 0.48
C VAL A 41 -9.94 -18.73 -0.93
N PRO A 42 -11.07 -18.49 -1.62
CA PRO A 42 -11.26 -18.93 -3.00
C PRO A 42 -10.20 -18.38 -3.96
N VAL A 43 -9.79 -17.12 -3.77
CA VAL A 43 -8.73 -16.47 -4.56
C VAL A 43 -7.39 -17.14 -4.30
N CYS A 44 -7.06 -17.42 -3.05
CA CYS A 44 -5.85 -18.15 -2.66
C CYS A 44 -5.79 -19.52 -3.33
N THR A 45 -6.88 -20.30 -3.26
CA THR A 45 -6.97 -21.62 -3.89
C THR A 45 -6.76 -21.55 -5.40
N TRP A 46 -7.38 -20.58 -6.06
CA TRP A 46 -7.18 -20.36 -7.49
C TRP A 46 -5.71 -20.05 -7.81
N ILE A 47 -5.07 -19.14 -7.05
CA ILE A 47 -3.65 -18.80 -7.28
C ILE A 47 -2.74 -20.00 -7.04
N GLN A 48 -3.00 -20.81 -6.00
CA GLN A 48 -2.25 -22.04 -5.75
C GLN A 48 -2.33 -23.01 -6.93
N GLN A 49 -3.51 -23.19 -7.51
CA GLN A 49 -3.73 -24.05 -8.68
C GLN A 49 -3.01 -23.51 -9.93
N GLU A 50 -3.12 -22.21 -10.20
CA GLU A 50 -2.51 -21.58 -11.37
C GLU A 50 -0.97 -21.53 -11.32
N THR A 51 -0.40 -21.39 -10.12
CA THR A 51 1.05 -21.20 -9.95
C THR A 51 1.79 -22.47 -9.51
N GLY A 52 1.06 -23.47 -9.00
CA GLY A 52 1.64 -24.65 -8.38
C GLY A 52 2.27 -24.38 -7.01
N ASN A 53 2.22 -23.16 -6.50
CA ASN A 53 2.80 -22.78 -5.23
C ASN A 53 1.79 -22.98 -4.09
N THR A 54 2.03 -23.94 -3.23
CA THR A 54 1.17 -24.24 -2.06
C THR A 54 1.54 -23.42 -0.81
N GLN A 55 2.64 -22.65 -0.84
CA GLN A 55 3.09 -21.82 0.28
C GLN A 55 2.40 -20.45 0.27
N ILE A 56 1.08 -20.43 0.13
CA ILE A 56 0.26 -19.23 0.16
C ILE A 56 -0.74 -19.39 1.30
N GLU A 57 -0.77 -18.41 2.20
CA GLU A 57 -1.70 -18.39 3.33
C GLU A 57 -2.49 -17.09 3.36
N VAL A 58 -3.76 -17.17 3.77
CA VAL A 58 -4.61 -16.00 4.00
C VAL A 58 -4.55 -15.64 5.47
N ARG A 59 -4.32 -14.36 5.76
CA ARG A 59 -4.38 -13.81 7.13
C ARG A 59 -5.24 -12.55 7.18
N GLU A 60 -6.04 -12.47 8.23
CA GLU A 60 -6.87 -11.30 8.47
C GLU A 60 -6.03 -10.10 8.90
N ILE A 61 -6.33 -8.94 8.28
CA ILE A 61 -5.87 -7.64 8.71
C ILE A 61 -6.90 -6.56 8.38
N ASN A 62 -7.33 -5.81 9.38
CA ASN A 62 -8.15 -4.62 9.20
C ASN A 62 -7.28 -3.36 9.32
N LEU A 63 -6.96 -2.75 8.18
CA LEU A 63 -6.13 -1.53 8.14
C LEU A 63 -6.86 -0.28 8.68
N ALA A 64 -8.15 -0.38 8.99
CA ALA A 64 -8.90 0.66 9.69
C ALA A 64 -8.85 0.49 11.22
N SER A 65 -8.11 -0.49 11.75
CA SER A 65 -7.95 -0.74 13.19
C SER A 65 -6.48 -0.89 13.53
N LEU A 66 -5.95 0.00 14.36
CA LEU A 66 -4.55 -0.06 14.80
C LEU A 66 -4.28 -1.32 15.62
N SER A 67 -5.28 -1.77 16.38
CA SER A 67 -5.18 -3.02 17.16
C SER A 67 -5.06 -4.24 16.25
N SER A 68 -5.80 -4.29 15.14
CA SER A 68 -5.70 -5.37 14.15
C SER A 68 -4.30 -5.39 13.49
N VAL A 69 -3.78 -4.24 13.07
CA VAL A 69 -2.42 -4.15 12.51
C VAL A 69 -1.37 -4.58 13.51
N ASN A 70 -1.50 -4.15 14.78
CA ASN A 70 -0.58 -4.53 15.86
C ASN A 70 -0.61 -6.04 16.15
N ASN A 71 -1.80 -6.64 16.14
CA ASN A 71 -1.94 -8.09 16.34
C ASN A 71 -1.33 -8.88 15.18
N PHE A 72 -1.58 -8.46 13.93
CA PHE A 72 -1.01 -9.07 12.73
C PHE A 72 0.52 -9.05 12.76
N THR A 73 1.13 -7.89 13.01
CA THR A 73 2.59 -7.76 13.08
C THR A 73 3.17 -8.50 14.29
N GLY A 74 2.48 -8.48 15.43
CA GLY A 74 2.89 -9.20 16.64
C GLY A 74 2.93 -10.72 16.46
N GLN A 75 2.02 -11.28 15.67
CA GLN A 75 2.05 -12.70 15.29
C GLN A 75 3.28 -13.01 14.43
N LEU A 76 3.53 -12.21 13.39
CA LEU A 76 4.69 -12.37 12.50
C LEU A 76 6.02 -12.24 13.24
N LEU A 77 6.12 -11.29 14.17
CA LEU A 77 7.31 -11.11 15.01
C LEU A 77 7.58 -12.35 15.90
N LYS A 78 6.52 -12.96 16.43
CA LYS A 78 6.65 -14.21 17.23
C LYS A 78 7.06 -15.41 16.36
N GLU A 79 6.59 -15.48 15.13
CA GLU A 79 6.98 -16.52 14.16
C GLU A 79 8.43 -16.37 13.72
N GLY A 80 8.98 -15.16 13.71
CA GLY A 80 10.37 -14.88 13.35
C GLY A 80 10.71 -15.18 11.89
N ARG A 81 9.72 -15.32 11.01
CA ARG A 81 9.92 -15.63 9.58
C ARG A 81 10.50 -14.40 8.87
N PRO A 82 11.59 -14.56 8.11
CA PRO A 82 12.22 -13.44 7.41
C PRO A 82 11.32 -12.88 6.31
N VAL A 83 11.25 -11.55 6.19
CA VAL A 83 10.47 -10.85 5.17
C VAL A 83 11.41 -10.36 4.06
N SER A 84 11.11 -10.75 2.81
CA SER A 84 11.83 -10.32 1.62
C SER A 84 11.06 -9.28 0.80
N LEU A 85 9.71 -9.29 0.88
CA LEU A 85 8.85 -8.36 0.15
C LEU A 85 7.70 -7.89 1.03
N LEU A 86 7.47 -6.58 1.07
CA LEU A 86 6.26 -5.98 1.65
C LEU A 86 5.56 -5.13 0.61
N MET A 87 4.36 -5.55 0.20
CA MET A 87 3.53 -4.87 -0.78
C MET A 87 2.37 -4.17 -0.07
N ASN A 88 2.51 -2.90 0.26
CA ASN A 88 1.43 -2.06 0.76
C ASN A 88 0.52 -1.67 -0.42
N ASN A 89 -0.30 -2.63 -0.85
CA ASN A 89 -1.14 -2.51 -2.04
C ASN A 89 -2.56 -2.06 -1.71
N ALA A 90 -3.08 -2.40 -0.54
CA ALA A 90 -4.44 -2.01 -0.15
C ALA A 90 -4.64 -0.50 -0.19
N GLY A 91 -5.83 -0.09 -0.56
CA GLY A 91 -6.24 1.31 -0.53
C GLY A 91 -7.74 1.43 -0.76
N ILE A 92 -8.34 2.47 -0.22
CA ILE A 92 -9.76 2.74 -0.33
C ILE A 92 -10.04 4.19 -0.71
N LEU A 93 -11.17 4.39 -1.35
CA LEU A 93 -11.81 5.69 -1.57
C LEU A 93 -13.29 5.52 -1.23
N THR A 94 -13.68 5.87 -0.01
CA THR A 94 -15.04 5.64 0.51
C THR A 94 -15.87 6.92 0.63
N THR A 95 -17.17 6.79 0.50
CA THR A 95 -18.19 7.78 0.88
C THR A 95 -19.24 7.06 1.74
N PRO A 96 -19.79 7.65 2.79
CA PRO A 96 -19.47 8.94 3.42
C PRO A 96 -18.19 8.90 4.28
N VAL A 97 -17.83 10.05 4.87
CA VAL A 97 -16.78 10.13 5.89
C VAL A 97 -17.10 9.20 7.05
N ARG A 98 -16.14 8.38 7.45
CA ARG A 98 -16.23 7.54 8.64
C ARG A 98 -14.96 7.72 9.46
N LYS A 99 -15.11 7.70 10.77
CA LYS A 99 -13.98 7.60 11.70
C LYS A 99 -13.79 6.15 12.12
N THR A 100 -12.56 5.74 12.27
CA THR A 100 -12.20 4.45 12.86
C THR A 100 -12.45 4.46 14.36
N GLU A 101 -12.38 3.30 15.01
CA GLU A 101 -12.42 3.18 16.47
C GLU A 101 -11.28 3.95 17.14
N ASP A 102 -10.15 4.12 16.43
CA ASP A 102 -8.98 4.89 16.87
C ASP A 102 -9.17 6.40 16.71
N GLY A 103 -10.32 6.88 16.19
CA GLY A 103 -10.63 8.29 15.97
C GLY A 103 -10.04 8.89 14.70
N LEU A 104 -9.38 8.07 13.85
CA LEU A 104 -8.80 8.51 12.59
C LEU A 104 -9.85 8.58 11.48
N GLU A 105 -9.62 9.42 10.49
CA GLU A 105 -10.38 9.33 9.25
C GLU A 105 -10.06 8.02 8.53
N THR A 106 -11.08 7.26 8.08
CA THR A 106 -10.90 5.88 7.61
C THR A 106 -9.97 5.78 6.38
N ILE A 107 -10.05 6.70 5.40
CA ILE A 107 -9.14 6.69 4.24
C ILE A 107 -7.70 6.98 4.69
N VAL A 108 -7.50 7.87 5.66
CA VAL A 108 -6.18 8.19 6.21
C VAL A 108 -5.61 6.99 6.96
N SER A 109 -6.42 6.31 7.77
CA SER A 109 -6.01 5.09 8.46
C SER A 109 -5.54 4.03 7.47
N VAL A 110 -6.40 3.64 6.51
CA VAL A 110 -6.14 2.53 5.60
C VAL A 110 -5.02 2.84 4.59
N ASN A 111 -5.00 4.06 4.02
CA ASN A 111 -4.09 4.38 2.93
C ASN A 111 -2.72 4.88 3.38
N TYR A 112 -2.59 5.32 4.64
CA TYR A 112 -1.34 5.92 5.12
C TYR A 112 -0.88 5.38 6.48
N VAL A 113 -1.70 5.52 7.55
CA VAL A 113 -1.25 5.22 8.92
C VAL A 113 -0.95 3.73 9.08
N ALA A 114 -1.81 2.85 8.58
CA ALA A 114 -1.62 1.41 8.66
C ALA A 114 -0.42 0.92 7.83
N PRO A 115 -0.21 1.32 6.55
CA PRO A 115 1.03 1.04 5.83
C PRO A 115 2.29 1.53 6.53
N TYR A 116 2.26 2.72 7.11
CA TYR A 116 3.36 3.25 7.93
C TYR A 116 3.66 2.33 9.11
N MET A 117 2.64 2.02 9.92
CA MET A 117 2.75 1.18 11.11
C MET A 117 3.22 -0.24 10.76
N LEU A 118 2.60 -0.87 9.76
CA LEU A 118 2.95 -2.20 9.29
C LEU A 118 4.43 -2.29 8.87
N THR A 119 4.86 -1.32 8.04
CA THR A 119 6.24 -1.25 7.56
C THR A 119 7.24 -1.09 8.71
N ARG A 120 6.95 -0.19 9.66
CA ARG A 120 7.80 0.07 10.80
C ARG A 120 7.92 -1.11 11.75
N GLN A 121 6.81 -1.76 12.07
CA GLN A 121 6.77 -2.91 12.99
C GLN A 121 7.40 -4.17 12.40
N LEU A 122 7.33 -4.36 11.07
CA LEU A 122 7.94 -5.52 10.41
C LEU A 122 9.45 -5.34 10.11
N LEU A 123 9.99 -4.14 10.31
CA LEU A 123 11.42 -3.86 10.03
C LEU A 123 12.39 -4.87 10.68
N PRO A 124 12.19 -5.37 11.92
CA PRO A 124 13.07 -6.37 12.52
C PRO A 124 13.12 -7.71 11.78
N LEU A 125 12.09 -8.04 10.99
CA LEU A 125 12.02 -9.26 10.19
C LEU A 125 12.57 -9.09 8.77
N MET A 126 12.81 -7.85 8.33
CA MET A 126 13.27 -7.56 6.97
C MET A 126 14.74 -7.94 6.83
N GLN A 127 15.02 -8.79 5.86
CA GLN A 127 16.36 -9.27 5.54
C GLN A 127 17.07 -8.31 4.59
N PRO A 128 18.43 -8.35 4.51
CA PRO A 128 19.15 -7.68 3.43
C PRO A 128 18.57 -8.05 2.06
N GLY A 129 18.40 -7.06 1.20
CA GLY A 129 17.71 -7.21 -0.09
C GLY A 129 16.18 -7.11 -0.03
N CYS A 130 15.57 -6.89 1.13
CA CYS A 130 14.13 -6.71 1.26
C CYS A 130 13.66 -5.48 0.47
N ARG A 131 12.54 -5.64 -0.24
CA ARG A 131 11.92 -4.55 -1.00
C ARG A 131 10.53 -4.24 -0.46
N ILE A 132 10.30 -2.96 -0.23
CA ILE A 132 9.00 -2.43 0.20
C ILE A 132 8.40 -1.64 -0.96
N VAL A 133 7.17 -1.94 -1.34
CA VAL A 133 6.46 -1.25 -2.42
C VAL A 133 5.17 -0.66 -1.90
N ASN A 134 5.06 0.66 -1.95
CA ASN A 134 3.88 1.42 -1.55
C ASN A 134 3.05 1.79 -2.79
N THR A 135 1.79 1.39 -2.86
CA THR A 135 0.89 1.75 -3.96
C THR A 135 0.32 3.16 -3.73
N VAL A 136 0.85 4.12 -4.48
CA VAL A 136 0.37 5.50 -4.51
C VAL A 136 -0.66 5.71 -5.64
N SER A 137 -0.84 6.92 -6.11
CA SER A 137 -1.67 7.30 -7.27
C SER A 137 -1.15 8.63 -7.80
N CYS A 138 -1.29 8.89 -9.08
CA CYS A 138 -0.94 10.18 -9.69
C CYS A 138 -1.59 11.38 -8.98
N THR A 139 -2.67 11.16 -8.25
CA THR A 139 -3.36 12.18 -7.46
C THR A 139 -2.50 12.73 -6.30
N TYR A 140 -1.38 12.09 -5.94
CA TYR A 140 -0.43 12.67 -4.98
C TYR A 140 0.02 14.08 -5.39
N ALA A 141 0.03 14.36 -6.70
CA ALA A 141 0.48 15.64 -7.24
C ALA A 141 -0.40 16.83 -6.83
N ILE A 142 -1.66 16.58 -6.50
CA ILE A 142 -2.63 17.60 -6.02
C ILE A 142 -2.89 17.49 -4.51
N GLY A 143 -2.29 16.52 -3.83
CA GLY A 143 -2.41 16.33 -2.39
C GLY A 143 -1.78 17.47 -1.59
N ARG A 144 -2.22 17.60 -0.35
CA ARG A 144 -1.69 18.54 0.66
C ARG A 144 -1.66 17.86 2.02
N ILE A 145 -0.68 18.21 2.85
CA ILE A 145 -0.65 17.81 4.25
C ILE A 145 -1.17 19.00 5.06
N GLU A 146 -2.37 18.87 5.59
CA GLU A 146 -3.04 19.90 6.40
C GLU A 146 -2.82 19.59 7.89
N PRO A 147 -2.87 20.58 8.80
CA PRO A 147 -2.63 20.36 10.24
C PRO A 147 -3.56 19.32 10.87
N ASP A 148 -4.77 19.17 10.34
CA ASP A 148 -5.79 18.23 10.81
C ASP A 148 -5.87 16.94 9.94
N PHE A 149 -4.77 16.59 9.25
CA PHE A 149 -4.68 15.50 8.28
C PHE A 149 -5.23 14.17 8.81
N PHE A 150 -4.99 13.82 10.06
CA PHE A 150 -5.36 12.51 10.61
C PHE A 150 -6.85 12.38 10.96
N GLU A 151 -7.53 13.48 11.24
CA GLU A 151 -8.86 13.46 11.86
C GLU A 151 -9.97 13.96 10.96
N LYS A 152 -9.66 14.83 10.02
CA LYS A 152 -10.63 15.60 9.26
C LYS A 152 -11.02 14.90 7.98
N GLY A 153 -12.25 14.40 7.95
CA GLY A 153 -12.90 14.01 6.72
C GLY A 153 -13.85 15.10 6.22
N ARG A 154 -13.82 15.40 4.93
CA ARG A 154 -14.82 16.27 4.28
C ARG A 154 -15.94 15.42 3.71
N ASN A 155 -17.19 15.79 3.97
CA ASN A 155 -18.37 15.14 3.43
C ASN A 155 -18.60 15.53 1.95
N GLY A 156 -19.15 14.58 1.16
CA GLY A 156 -19.55 14.77 -0.23
C GLY A 156 -18.62 14.05 -1.22
N ARG A 157 -19.17 13.62 -2.36
CA ARG A 157 -18.46 12.78 -3.36
C ARG A 157 -17.15 13.40 -3.85
N PHE A 158 -17.23 14.66 -4.27
CA PHE A 158 -16.05 15.36 -4.80
C PHE A 158 -15.02 15.72 -3.73
N PHE A 159 -15.44 15.84 -2.48
CA PHE A 159 -14.53 16.17 -1.38
C PHE A 159 -13.71 14.99 -0.88
N ARG A 160 -14.02 13.76 -1.33
CA ARG A 160 -13.22 12.56 -0.98
C ARG A 160 -11.94 12.45 -1.81
N ILE A 161 -11.94 12.98 -3.03
CA ILE A 161 -10.73 13.01 -3.88
C ILE A 161 -9.59 13.81 -3.21
N PRO A 162 -9.80 15.02 -2.66
CA PRO A 162 -8.75 15.71 -1.88
C PRO A 162 -8.21 14.87 -0.72
N VAL A 163 -9.08 14.25 0.10
CA VAL A 163 -8.63 13.40 1.22
C VAL A 163 -7.81 12.22 0.71
N TYR A 164 -8.28 11.53 -0.32
CA TYR A 164 -7.56 10.44 -0.97
C TYR A 164 -6.20 10.91 -1.52
N SER A 165 -6.17 12.05 -2.22
CA SER A 165 -4.94 12.63 -2.77
C SER A 165 -3.93 13.00 -1.68
N ASN A 166 -4.42 13.53 -0.55
CA ASN A 166 -3.61 13.83 0.62
C ASN A 166 -2.95 12.55 1.18
N THR A 167 -3.71 11.44 1.26
CA THR A 167 -3.14 10.16 1.72
C THR A 167 -2.10 9.58 0.75
N LYS A 168 -2.29 9.77 -0.55
CA LYS A 168 -1.32 9.30 -1.55
C LYS A 168 -0.07 10.16 -1.58
N LEU A 169 -0.18 11.47 -1.31
CA LEU A 169 0.97 12.33 -1.05
C LEU A 169 1.69 11.89 0.24
N ALA A 170 0.96 11.70 1.35
CA ALA A 170 1.52 11.27 2.61
C ALA A 170 2.31 9.94 2.49
N LEU A 171 1.75 8.96 1.76
CA LEU A 171 2.41 7.68 1.51
C LEU A 171 3.68 7.82 0.64
N LEU A 172 3.70 8.76 -0.31
CA LEU A 172 4.88 9.08 -1.09
C LEU A 172 5.96 9.76 -0.23
N LEU A 173 5.58 10.72 0.61
CA LEU A 173 6.50 11.38 1.55
C LEU A 173 7.08 10.39 2.56
N PHE A 174 6.26 9.48 3.08
CA PHE A 174 6.73 8.37 3.91
C PHE A 174 7.75 7.50 3.19
N THR A 175 7.49 7.16 1.92
CA THR A 175 8.42 6.38 1.09
C THR A 175 9.78 7.06 0.99
N GLN A 176 9.81 8.36 0.76
CA GLN A 176 11.04 9.15 0.66
C GLN A 176 11.78 9.26 2.00
N GLU A 177 11.07 9.64 3.05
CA GLU A 177 11.63 9.78 4.40
C GLU A 177 12.19 8.45 4.92
N PHE A 178 11.45 7.35 4.71
CA PHE A 178 11.91 6.06 5.19
C PHE A 178 13.12 5.54 4.39
N ALA A 179 13.17 5.83 3.09
CA ALA A 179 14.35 5.53 2.28
C ALA A 179 15.62 6.22 2.78
N GLU A 180 15.50 7.49 3.20
CA GLU A 180 16.62 8.24 3.81
C GLU A 180 17.07 7.61 5.13
N ARG A 181 16.12 7.12 5.95
CA ARG A 181 16.40 6.46 7.24
C ARG A 181 16.94 5.04 7.10
N LEU A 182 16.81 4.42 5.92
CA LEU A 182 17.30 3.07 5.61
C LEU A 182 18.66 3.07 4.87
N GLN A 183 19.34 4.22 4.73
CA GLN A 183 20.58 4.34 3.93
C GLN A 183 21.66 3.33 4.30
N ASP A 184 21.75 2.97 5.58
CA ASP A 184 22.76 2.02 6.09
C ASP A 184 22.25 0.56 6.08
N LYS A 185 21.06 0.31 5.53
CA LYS A 185 20.46 -1.02 5.46
C LYS A 185 20.26 -1.41 3.99
N ASP A 186 20.56 -2.66 3.69
CA ASP A 186 20.24 -3.25 2.38
C ASP A 186 18.75 -3.57 2.28
N ILE A 187 17.91 -2.53 2.42
CA ILE A 187 16.46 -2.56 2.32
C ILE A 187 16.04 -1.38 1.46
N THR A 188 15.18 -1.61 0.48
CA THR A 188 14.68 -0.55 -0.38
C THR A 188 13.18 -0.35 -0.20
N ILE A 189 12.74 0.90 -0.32
CA ILE A 189 11.33 1.27 -0.33
C ILE A 189 11.04 2.19 -1.51
N ASN A 190 10.05 1.83 -2.33
CA ASN A 190 9.69 2.60 -3.50
C ASN A 190 8.16 2.73 -3.64
N ALA A 191 7.72 3.76 -4.35
CA ALA A 191 6.32 4.00 -4.64
C ALA A 191 5.95 3.54 -6.05
N SER A 192 4.85 2.81 -6.17
CA SER A 192 4.24 2.37 -7.43
C SER A 192 2.97 3.19 -7.71
N ASP A 193 2.96 3.92 -8.83
CA ASP A 193 1.75 4.57 -9.37
C ASP A 193 1.14 3.66 -10.43
N PRO A 194 0.00 3.02 -10.16
CA PRO A 194 -0.67 2.12 -11.10
C PRO A 194 -1.32 2.86 -12.27
N GLY A 195 -1.53 4.18 -12.15
CA GLY A 195 -2.42 4.94 -13.01
C GLY A 195 -3.90 4.75 -12.63
N ILE A 196 -4.81 5.01 -13.57
CA ILE A 196 -6.25 4.79 -13.38
C ILE A 196 -6.56 3.32 -13.70
N VAL A 197 -6.95 2.55 -12.71
CA VAL A 197 -7.22 1.10 -12.85
C VAL A 197 -8.70 0.84 -12.63
N SER A 198 -9.30 0.00 -13.48
CA SER A 198 -10.65 -0.53 -13.27
C SER A 198 -10.66 -1.45 -12.05
N THR A 199 -11.00 -0.88 -10.91
CA THR A 199 -11.19 -1.62 -9.67
C THR A 199 -12.54 -1.21 -9.06
N ASN A 200 -13.11 -2.03 -8.21
CA ASN A 200 -14.34 -1.72 -7.47
C ASN A 200 -14.24 -0.41 -6.64
N MET A 201 -13.05 0.18 -6.55
CA MET A 201 -12.79 1.45 -5.88
C MET A 201 -13.36 2.66 -6.64
N ILE A 202 -13.53 2.58 -7.97
CA ILE A 202 -13.92 3.72 -8.84
C ILE A 202 -15.42 3.75 -9.14
N THR A 203 -16.18 2.71 -8.78
CA THR A 203 -17.64 2.74 -8.95
C THR A 203 -18.25 3.79 -8.02
N MET A 204 -18.54 4.96 -8.57
CA MET A 204 -19.16 6.07 -7.84
C MET A 204 -20.65 5.83 -7.57
N GLN A 205 -21.22 4.71 -8.08
CA GLN A 205 -22.65 4.37 -8.00
C GLN A 205 -23.55 5.56 -8.42
N ALA A 206 -23.17 6.25 -9.49
CA ALA A 206 -23.90 7.39 -10.01
C ALA A 206 -24.58 7.03 -11.33
N TRP A 207 -25.70 7.68 -11.62
CA TRP A 207 -26.44 7.47 -12.86
C TRP A 207 -25.64 7.76 -14.14
N PHE A 208 -24.56 8.53 -14.05
CA PHE A 208 -23.66 8.86 -15.16
C PHE A 208 -22.43 7.94 -15.22
N ASP A 209 -22.27 6.96 -14.32
CA ASP A 209 -21.16 6.00 -14.34
C ASP A 209 -21.03 5.30 -15.70
N PRO A 210 -22.10 4.90 -16.43
CA PRO A 210 -21.97 4.31 -17.76
C PRO A 210 -21.39 5.26 -18.80
N LEU A 211 -21.67 6.58 -18.71
CA LEU A 211 -21.16 7.56 -19.66
C LEU A 211 -19.69 7.90 -19.38
N THR A 212 -19.31 7.98 -18.10
CA THR A 212 -17.93 8.16 -17.68
C THR A 212 -17.09 6.93 -18.00
N ASP A 213 -17.63 5.73 -17.85
CA ASP A 213 -16.98 4.49 -18.26
C ASP A 213 -16.67 4.48 -19.77
N ILE A 214 -17.60 4.89 -20.62
CA ILE A 214 -17.38 4.92 -22.08
C ILE A 214 -16.32 5.97 -22.46
N LEU A 215 -16.34 7.16 -21.84
CA LEU A 215 -15.44 8.26 -22.17
C LEU A 215 -14.01 8.02 -21.65
N PHE A 216 -13.86 7.37 -20.49
CA PHE A 216 -12.58 7.12 -19.85
C PHE A 216 -12.03 5.70 -20.10
N ARG A 217 -12.80 4.77 -20.67
CA ARG A 217 -12.36 3.41 -21.01
C ARG A 217 -10.99 3.31 -21.66
N PRO A 218 -10.62 4.18 -22.63
CA PRO A 218 -9.31 4.08 -23.27
C PRO A 218 -8.14 4.35 -22.32
N PHE A 219 -8.41 5.01 -21.19
CA PHE A 219 -7.39 5.39 -20.19
C PHE A 219 -7.41 4.52 -18.93
N ILE A 220 -8.43 3.66 -18.82
CA ILE A 220 -8.58 2.76 -17.66
C ILE A 220 -7.78 1.49 -17.90
N LYS A 221 -6.80 1.25 -17.07
CA LYS A 221 -5.97 0.05 -17.09
C LYS A 221 -6.72 -1.16 -16.53
N THR A 222 -6.38 -2.33 -17.03
CA THR A 222 -6.76 -3.60 -16.39
C THR A 222 -6.01 -3.78 -15.06
N PRO A 223 -6.48 -4.63 -14.15
CA PRO A 223 -5.73 -4.97 -12.93
C PRO A 223 -4.29 -5.44 -13.21
N ALA A 224 -4.09 -6.22 -14.26
CA ALA A 224 -2.76 -6.67 -14.69
C ALA A 224 -1.84 -5.51 -15.10
N GLN A 225 -2.36 -4.57 -15.89
CA GLN A 225 -1.62 -3.38 -16.28
C GLN A 225 -1.32 -2.45 -15.09
N GLY A 226 -2.26 -2.36 -14.13
CA GLY A 226 -2.08 -1.60 -12.90
C GLY A 226 -1.02 -2.20 -11.99
N ALA A 227 -1.02 -3.51 -11.85
CA ALA A 227 -0.07 -4.25 -11.01
C ALA A 227 1.36 -4.28 -11.57
N ALA A 228 1.53 -4.10 -12.88
CA ALA A 228 2.82 -4.29 -13.57
C ALA A 228 3.97 -3.48 -12.94
N THR A 229 3.72 -2.23 -12.54
CA THR A 229 4.75 -1.38 -11.91
C THR A 229 5.13 -1.88 -10.51
N ALA A 230 4.17 -2.34 -9.72
CA ALA A 230 4.43 -2.90 -8.39
C ALA A 230 5.22 -4.22 -8.49
N ILE A 231 4.88 -5.07 -9.45
CA ILE A 231 5.59 -6.33 -9.75
C ILE A 231 7.03 -6.03 -10.24
N HIS A 232 7.19 -5.04 -11.13
CA HIS A 232 8.52 -4.60 -11.59
C HIS A 232 9.40 -4.16 -10.41
N LEU A 233 8.88 -3.36 -9.48
CA LEU A 233 9.61 -2.93 -8.29
C LEU A 233 9.95 -4.09 -7.35
N ALA A 234 9.08 -5.09 -7.26
CA ALA A 234 9.30 -6.26 -6.42
C ALA A 234 10.34 -7.23 -7.00
N LEU A 235 10.37 -7.43 -8.33
CA LEU A 235 11.07 -8.55 -8.95
C LEU A 235 12.24 -8.15 -9.88
N SER A 236 12.18 -6.94 -10.48
CA SER A 236 13.20 -6.55 -11.47
C SER A 236 14.56 -6.25 -10.85
N ASP A 237 15.63 -6.69 -11.50
CA ASP A 237 17.00 -6.34 -11.13
C ASP A 237 17.29 -4.84 -11.34
N GLU A 238 16.63 -4.19 -12.31
CA GLU A 238 16.77 -2.75 -12.57
C GLU A 238 16.32 -1.90 -11.37
N ALA A 239 15.36 -2.43 -10.57
CA ALA A 239 14.82 -1.76 -9.41
C ALA A 239 15.52 -2.13 -8.09
N LYS A 240 16.45 -3.11 -8.12
CA LYS A 240 17.06 -3.69 -6.92
C LYS A 240 17.73 -2.65 -6.01
N ASP A 241 18.53 -1.75 -6.62
CA ASP A 241 19.29 -0.74 -5.88
C ASP A 241 18.62 0.63 -5.89
N ARG A 242 17.35 0.70 -6.29
CA ARG A 242 16.58 1.95 -6.31
C ARG A 242 15.84 2.13 -5.01
N ASN A 243 16.03 3.30 -4.38
CA ASN A 243 15.43 3.61 -3.09
C ASN A 243 14.77 5.00 -3.11
N GLY A 244 13.64 5.16 -2.43
CA GLY A 244 12.90 6.43 -2.29
C GLY A 244 12.25 6.93 -3.58
N CYS A 245 12.19 6.12 -4.64
CA CYS A 245 11.73 6.54 -5.96
C CYS A 245 10.24 6.28 -6.17
N CYS A 246 9.63 7.08 -7.05
CA CYS A 246 8.29 6.82 -7.57
C CYS A 246 8.37 6.29 -9.00
N TYR A 247 7.62 5.23 -9.29
CA TYR A 247 7.57 4.58 -10.60
C TYR A 247 6.15 4.57 -11.15
N ALA A 248 6.03 4.75 -12.47
CA ALA A 248 4.79 4.56 -13.21
C ALA A 248 5.12 3.91 -14.56
N ASN A 249 4.30 2.98 -15.02
CA ASN A 249 4.55 2.20 -16.25
C ASN A 249 5.95 1.54 -16.27
N CYS A 250 6.36 0.97 -15.15
CA CYS A 250 7.66 0.33 -14.93
C CYS A 250 8.87 1.25 -15.15
N LYS A 251 8.69 2.57 -15.13
CA LYS A 251 9.76 3.56 -15.31
C LYS A 251 9.78 4.53 -14.14
N LYS A 252 10.99 4.95 -13.74
CA LYS A 252 11.17 5.99 -12.73
C LYS A 252 10.49 7.27 -13.19
N ARG A 253 9.61 7.81 -12.35
CA ARG A 253 8.90 9.06 -12.60
C ARG A 253 9.68 10.25 -12.02
N ASN A 254 9.80 11.31 -12.80
CA ASN A 254 10.31 12.57 -12.29
C ASN A 254 9.20 13.24 -11.47
N VAL A 255 9.33 13.13 -10.15
CA VAL A 255 8.46 13.83 -9.21
C VAL A 255 8.89 15.29 -9.16
N SER A 256 7.91 16.22 -9.13
CA SER A 256 8.22 17.66 -9.10
C SER A 256 9.07 18.01 -7.87
N LYS A 257 9.94 19.03 -7.99
CA LYS A 257 10.78 19.50 -6.86
C LYS A 257 9.96 19.92 -5.63
N ARG A 258 8.70 20.34 -5.82
CA ARG A 258 7.78 20.68 -4.72
C ARG A 258 7.44 19.47 -3.85
N ILE A 259 7.41 18.26 -4.44
CA ILE A 259 7.08 17.02 -3.74
C ILE A 259 8.35 16.29 -3.35
N TRP A 260 9.39 16.36 -4.17
CA TRP A 260 10.72 15.88 -3.85
C TRP A 260 11.37 16.85 -2.85
N HIS A 261 11.72 16.40 -1.67
CA HIS A 261 12.12 17.22 -0.52
C HIS A 261 10.98 18.15 -0.02
N HIS A 262 9.79 17.62 0.10
CA HIS A 262 8.65 18.36 0.60
C HIS A 262 8.93 18.91 2.02
N ALA A 263 8.65 20.20 2.24
CA ALA A 263 8.97 20.86 3.51
C ALA A 263 8.36 20.15 4.74
N GLN A 264 7.23 19.48 4.56
CA GLN A 264 6.52 18.78 5.65
C GLN A 264 6.89 17.28 5.73
N GLN A 265 7.83 16.76 4.95
CA GLN A 265 8.17 15.34 4.92
C GLN A 265 8.56 14.82 6.31
N LYS A 266 9.53 15.48 6.93
CA LYS A 266 10.00 15.15 8.29
C LYS A 266 8.92 15.42 9.35
N GLN A 267 8.20 16.53 9.25
CA GLN A 267 7.12 16.86 10.18
C GLN A 267 6.02 15.80 10.15
N LEU A 268 5.59 15.35 8.96
CA LEU A 268 4.59 14.29 8.83
C LEU A 268 5.06 12.98 9.48
N TRP A 269 6.34 12.64 9.34
CA TRP A 269 6.92 11.49 10.04
C TRP A 269 6.80 11.66 11.56
N ASP A 270 7.26 12.77 12.09
CA ASP A 270 7.28 13.03 13.53
C ASP A 270 5.84 13.07 14.11
N ASP A 271 4.90 13.71 13.42
CA ASP A 271 3.49 13.74 13.79
C ASP A 271 2.85 12.35 13.80
N THR A 272 3.21 11.49 12.83
CA THR A 272 2.74 10.10 12.78
C THR A 272 3.30 9.27 13.93
N GLU A 273 4.57 9.43 14.27
CA GLU A 273 5.19 8.77 15.44
C GLU A 273 4.51 9.20 16.74
N ILE A 274 4.26 10.51 16.92
CA ILE A 274 3.57 11.04 18.10
C ILE A 274 2.16 10.46 18.20
N LEU A 275 1.40 10.50 17.11
CA LEU A 275 0.06 9.94 17.05
C LEU A 275 0.03 8.47 17.48
N LEU A 276 0.90 7.65 16.89
CA LEU A 276 0.92 6.21 17.15
C LEU A 276 1.37 5.89 18.56
N ARG A 277 2.33 6.63 19.13
CA ARG A 277 2.73 6.50 20.54
C ARG A 277 1.60 6.88 21.49
N GLN A 278 0.84 7.94 21.21
CA GLN A 278 -0.35 8.31 22.00
C GLN A 278 -1.44 7.25 21.97
N LYS A 279 -1.50 6.42 20.90
CA LYS A 279 -2.39 5.25 20.78
C LYS A 279 -1.77 3.96 21.36
N GLY A 280 -0.63 4.05 22.05
CA GLY A 280 0.03 2.91 22.69
C GLY A 280 0.84 2.01 21.74
N ILE A 281 1.04 2.42 20.49
CA ILE A 281 1.82 1.68 19.50
C ILE A 281 3.33 1.95 19.72
N ARG A 282 4.11 0.88 19.71
CA ARG A 282 5.58 0.92 19.86
C ARG A 282 6.25 0.33 18.62
N PHE A 283 7.48 0.81 18.33
CA PHE A 283 8.32 0.35 17.22
C PHE A 283 9.66 -0.13 17.73
#